data_1c83a61ef6566336047b1acdbd154c46
#
_entry.id   1c83a61ef6566336047b1acdbd154c46
#
_cell.length_a   1.000
_cell.length_b   1.000
_cell.length_c   1.000
_cell.angle_alpha   90.00
_cell.angle_beta   90.00
_cell.angle_gamma   90.00
#
_symmetry.space_group_name_H-M   'P 1'
#
loop_
_entity.id
_entity.type
_entity.pdbx_description
1 polymer ?
#
loop_
_entity_poly.entity_id
_entity_poly.type
_entity_poly.pdbx_seq_one_letter_code
_entity_poly.pdbx_strand_id
1 'polypeptide(L)'
;LSSAASDVYKRQLYKNLDGKYLTLADCLEENKEKHENKIFYVTDEKEQSQYINMFKEAGIDAVILPNPIDSPFMQHVEQKNEGLKFLRIDADVNETFKETEETDEAAKEQEKKDAETLAEVFKKAIGNDKLNVKVEKLKNEGLASMITVSEESRRMQDMMKMYSMYGGGSDMFPAEETLVINANNGLVKYVLANKDGEKTPMLCEQLYDLAKLAHGSLSPERMTKFIARSSEIMKEEYGA
;
A
#
# COMPACT_ATOMS: atom_id res chain seq x y z
N LEU A 1 24.96 31.16 -14.33
CA LEU A 1 23.99 30.21 -14.96
C LEU A 1 23.48 29.13 -14.00
N SER A 2 24.12 28.88 -12.85
CA SER A 2 23.71 27.81 -11.94
C SER A 2 22.60 28.22 -10.96
N SER A 3 22.40 29.48 -10.64
CA SER A 3 21.39 29.91 -9.66
C SER A 3 19.97 29.93 -10.22
N ALA A 4 19.78 30.27 -11.50
CA ALA A 4 18.43 30.32 -12.11
C ALA A 4 17.83 28.94 -12.35
N ALA A 5 18.66 27.94 -12.72
CA ALA A 5 18.18 26.56 -12.90
C ALA A 5 17.94 25.84 -11.56
N SER A 6 18.65 26.21 -10.48
CA SER A 6 18.53 25.59 -9.18
C SER A 6 17.24 25.98 -8.43
N ASP A 7 16.55 27.05 -8.83
CA ASP A 7 15.36 27.55 -8.16
C ASP A 7 14.05 27.22 -8.90
N VAL A 8 14.11 26.55 -10.06
CA VAL A 8 12.91 26.19 -10.84
C VAL A 8 11.99 25.25 -10.04
N TYR A 9 12.54 24.27 -9.33
CA TYR A 9 11.75 23.35 -8.51
C TYR A 9 11.01 24.03 -7.34
N LYS A 10 11.52 25.16 -6.83
CA LYS A 10 10.88 25.94 -5.78
C LYS A 10 9.63 26.66 -6.25
N ARG A 11 9.52 26.88 -7.57
CA ARG A 11 8.35 27.51 -8.24
C ARG A 11 7.40 26.47 -8.83
N GLN A 12 7.76 25.19 -8.79
CA GLN A 12 6.88 24.11 -9.23
C GLN A 12 5.63 24.08 -8.35
N LEU A 13 4.48 23.93 -9.01
CA LEU A 13 3.21 23.72 -8.32
C LEU A 13 2.81 22.25 -8.39
N TYR A 14 2.38 21.73 -7.27
CA TYR A 14 1.92 20.37 -7.09
C TYR A 14 0.40 20.35 -6.91
N LYS A 15 -0.31 19.58 -7.71
CA LYS A 15 -1.73 19.37 -7.53
C LYS A 15 -1.94 18.38 -6.37
N ASN A 16 -2.69 18.78 -5.34
CA ASN A 16 -3.00 17.93 -4.21
C ASN A 16 -4.27 17.10 -4.40
N LEU A 17 -4.65 16.28 -3.41
CA LEU A 17 -5.84 15.42 -3.44
C LEU A 17 -7.16 16.21 -3.54
N ASP A 18 -7.18 17.46 -3.11
CA ASP A 18 -8.34 18.36 -3.22
C ASP A 18 -8.38 19.16 -4.54
N GLY A 19 -7.39 18.94 -5.41
CA GLY A 19 -7.25 19.64 -6.68
C GLY A 19 -6.67 21.05 -6.57
N LYS A 20 -6.14 21.43 -5.41
CA LYS A 20 -5.42 22.70 -5.21
C LYS A 20 -3.98 22.57 -5.70
N TYR A 21 -3.41 23.69 -6.11
CA TYR A 21 -2.03 23.78 -6.52
C TYR A 21 -1.19 24.41 -5.40
N LEU A 22 -0.24 23.68 -4.90
CA LEU A 22 0.61 24.03 -3.75
C LEU A 22 2.08 24.11 -4.16
N THR A 23 2.84 24.99 -3.51
CA THR A 23 4.31 25.00 -3.63
C THR A 23 4.91 23.85 -2.82
N LEU A 24 6.20 23.55 -3.00
CA LEU A 24 6.91 22.56 -2.18
C LEU A 24 6.81 22.88 -0.68
N ALA A 25 6.97 24.17 -0.34
CA ALA A 25 6.88 24.63 1.05
C ALA A 25 5.49 24.42 1.64
N ASP A 26 4.43 24.69 0.86
CA ASP A 26 3.04 24.48 1.31
C ASP A 26 2.76 22.98 1.51
N CYS A 27 3.23 22.10 0.59
CA CYS A 27 3.07 20.65 0.74
C CYS A 27 3.74 20.12 2.01
N LEU A 28 4.90 20.66 2.38
CA LEU A 28 5.62 20.28 3.60
C LEU A 28 4.92 20.81 4.85
N GLU A 29 4.34 22.01 4.81
CA GLU A 29 3.65 22.59 5.95
C GLU A 29 2.31 21.87 6.23
N GLU A 30 1.56 21.46 5.20
CA GLU A 30 0.29 20.72 5.32
C GLU A 30 0.44 19.43 6.13
N ASN A 31 1.55 18.71 5.97
CA ASN A 31 1.80 17.44 6.65
C ASN A 31 2.78 17.53 7.82
N LYS A 32 3.26 18.71 8.20
CA LYS A 32 4.37 18.91 9.13
C LYS A 32 4.18 18.24 10.49
N GLU A 33 2.99 18.35 11.05
CA GLU A 33 2.70 17.80 12.39
C GLU A 33 2.68 16.27 12.40
N LYS A 34 2.34 15.65 11.26
CA LYS A 34 2.17 14.19 11.15
C LYS A 34 3.36 13.52 10.47
N HIS A 35 3.97 14.20 9.50
CA HIS A 35 4.98 13.62 8.62
C HIS A 35 6.04 14.65 8.22
N GLU A 36 6.90 14.99 9.14
CA GLU A 36 7.99 15.94 8.90
C GLU A 36 8.86 15.49 7.72
N ASN A 37 9.13 16.42 6.79
CA ASN A 37 9.96 16.22 5.60
C ASN A 37 9.51 15.07 4.66
N LYS A 38 8.24 14.68 4.70
CA LYS A 38 7.68 13.68 3.79
C LYS A 38 6.59 14.30 2.93
N ILE A 39 6.62 13.99 1.63
CA ILE A 39 5.56 14.30 0.68
C ILE A 39 5.03 12.98 0.12
N PHE A 40 3.76 12.72 0.32
CA PHE A 40 3.10 11.57 -0.28
C PHE A 40 2.67 11.89 -1.70
N TYR A 41 2.72 10.89 -2.59
CA TYR A 41 2.31 11.11 -3.97
C TYR A 41 1.47 9.95 -4.54
N VAL A 42 0.66 10.30 -5.54
CA VAL A 42 -0.24 9.43 -6.29
C VAL A 42 0.21 9.42 -7.75
N THR A 43 0.29 8.25 -8.36
CA THR A 43 0.60 8.11 -9.79
C THR A 43 -0.65 7.79 -10.63
N ASP A 44 -1.63 7.11 -10.05
CA ASP A 44 -2.91 6.81 -10.69
C ASP A 44 -4.06 6.94 -9.68
N GLU A 45 -4.90 7.95 -9.86
CA GLU A 45 -6.01 8.24 -8.94
C GLU A 45 -7.09 7.13 -8.93
N LYS A 46 -7.22 6.35 -10.00
CA LYS A 46 -8.21 5.27 -10.09
C LYS A 46 -7.71 4.00 -9.43
N GLU A 47 -6.51 3.56 -9.81
CA GLU A 47 -5.89 2.35 -9.24
C GLU A 47 -5.59 2.53 -7.75
N GLN A 48 -5.23 3.74 -7.32
CA GLN A 48 -4.87 4.04 -5.93
C GLN A 48 -6.03 4.64 -5.11
N SER A 49 -7.26 4.54 -5.58
CA SER A 49 -8.43 5.16 -4.96
C SER A 49 -8.65 4.75 -3.50
N GLN A 50 -8.41 3.48 -3.15
CA GLN A 50 -8.52 3.00 -1.77
C GLN A 50 -7.52 3.70 -0.84
N TYR A 51 -6.28 3.84 -1.28
CA TYR A 51 -5.23 4.52 -0.52
C TYR A 51 -5.51 6.01 -0.40
N ILE A 52 -6.00 6.65 -1.46
CA ILE A 52 -6.44 8.05 -1.45
C ILE A 52 -7.51 8.26 -0.38
N ASN A 53 -8.51 7.39 -0.31
CA ASN A 53 -9.57 7.49 0.70
C ASN A 53 -9.00 7.35 2.12
N MET A 54 -8.10 6.39 2.36
CA MET A 54 -7.43 6.22 3.66
C MET A 54 -6.67 7.49 4.07
N PHE A 55 -5.95 8.12 3.15
CA PHE A 55 -5.20 9.35 3.39
C PHE A 55 -6.13 10.52 3.71
N LYS A 56 -7.22 10.68 2.95
CA LYS A 56 -8.24 11.72 3.20
C LYS A 56 -8.91 11.53 4.57
N GLU A 57 -9.30 10.32 4.93
CA GLU A 57 -9.89 10.00 6.25
C GLU A 57 -8.92 10.31 7.40
N ALA A 58 -7.63 10.08 7.20
CA ALA A 58 -6.60 10.41 8.18
C ALA A 58 -6.20 11.89 8.19
N GLY A 59 -6.73 12.71 7.27
CA GLY A 59 -6.37 14.12 7.10
C GLY A 59 -4.90 14.29 6.71
N ILE A 60 -4.38 13.40 5.86
CA ILE A 60 -3.03 13.46 5.27
C ILE A 60 -3.19 13.81 3.80
N ASP A 61 -2.47 14.84 3.35
CA ASP A 61 -2.48 15.24 1.96
C ASP A 61 -1.40 14.49 1.14
N ALA A 62 -1.64 14.37 -0.16
CA ALA A 62 -0.71 13.83 -1.12
C ALA A 62 -0.78 14.63 -2.43
N VAL A 63 0.29 14.58 -3.22
CA VAL A 63 0.37 15.26 -4.52
C VAL A 63 0.19 14.27 -5.66
N ILE A 64 -0.40 14.73 -6.77
CA ILE A 64 -0.68 13.90 -7.95
C ILE A 64 0.47 14.07 -8.94
N LEU A 65 1.22 13.00 -9.18
CA LEU A 65 2.40 12.94 -10.03
C LEU A 65 2.29 11.76 -11.02
N PRO A 66 1.47 11.89 -12.10
CA PRO A 66 1.10 10.76 -12.96
C PRO A 66 2.08 10.48 -14.09
N ASN A 67 3.09 11.33 -14.29
CA ASN A 67 3.95 11.26 -15.47
C ASN A 67 5.25 10.51 -15.20
N PRO A 68 5.80 9.76 -16.16
CA PRO A 68 7.09 9.08 -15.99
C PRO A 68 8.25 10.02 -15.64
N ILE A 69 8.18 11.29 -16.09
CA ILE A 69 9.19 12.32 -15.78
C ILE A 69 9.18 12.75 -14.31
N ASP A 70 8.11 12.48 -13.58
CA ASP A 70 7.99 12.88 -12.18
C ASP A 70 8.96 12.11 -11.29
N SER A 71 9.28 10.85 -11.61
CA SER A 71 10.25 10.03 -10.86
C SER A 71 11.66 10.65 -10.82
N PRO A 72 12.33 10.95 -11.92
CA PRO A 72 13.63 11.64 -11.88
C PRO A 72 13.54 13.06 -11.31
N PHE A 73 12.40 13.72 -11.48
CA PHE A 73 12.18 15.03 -10.88
C PHE A 73 12.11 14.95 -9.34
N MET A 74 11.36 14.01 -8.76
CA MET A 74 11.32 13.77 -7.32
C MET A 74 12.71 13.49 -6.74
N GLN A 75 13.49 12.63 -7.40
CA GLN A 75 14.87 12.33 -7.00
C GLN A 75 15.74 13.59 -6.97
N HIS A 76 15.60 14.45 -7.98
CA HIS A 76 16.33 15.71 -8.02
C HIS A 76 15.95 16.66 -6.87
N VAL A 77 14.65 16.76 -6.56
CA VAL A 77 14.15 17.58 -5.45
C VAL A 77 14.65 17.04 -4.11
N GLU A 78 14.64 15.72 -3.89
CA GLU A 78 15.19 15.08 -2.69
C GLU A 78 16.68 15.35 -2.52
N GLN A 79 17.48 15.27 -3.59
CA GLN A 79 18.91 15.55 -3.56
C GLN A 79 19.22 17.01 -3.20
N LYS A 80 18.33 17.93 -3.52
CA LYS A 80 18.49 19.37 -3.24
C LYS A 80 17.96 19.78 -1.87
N ASN A 81 17.17 18.95 -1.22
CA ASN A 81 16.55 19.22 0.07
C ASN A 81 16.86 18.07 1.02
N GLU A 82 17.90 18.22 1.82
CA GLU A 82 18.36 17.19 2.76
C GLU A 82 17.20 16.77 3.71
N GLY A 83 17.00 15.46 3.82
CA GLY A 83 15.95 14.87 4.66
C GLY A 83 14.58 14.78 4.00
N LEU A 84 14.32 15.49 2.88
CA LEU A 84 13.06 15.36 2.16
C LEU A 84 12.93 13.99 1.48
N LYS A 85 11.75 13.38 1.60
CA LYS A 85 11.41 12.13 0.92
C LYS A 85 10.03 12.20 0.27
N PHE A 86 9.98 11.75 -0.98
CA PHE A 86 8.71 11.42 -1.64
C PHE A 86 8.38 9.95 -1.41
N LEU A 87 7.17 9.69 -0.93
CA LEU A 87 6.66 8.34 -0.67
C LEU A 87 5.34 8.13 -1.40
N ARG A 88 5.25 7.07 -2.20
CA ARG A 88 3.97 6.75 -2.82
C ARG A 88 2.96 6.28 -1.77
N ILE A 89 1.69 6.64 -1.93
CA ILE A 89 0.65 6.37 -0.91
C ILE A 89 0.43 4.88 -0.61
N ASP A 90 0.86 3.98 -1.50
CA ASP A 90 0.79 2.52 -1.36
C ASP A 90 2.17 1.89 -1.06
N ALA A 91 3.20 2.69 -0.73
CA ALA A 91 4.55 2.18 -0.53
C ALA A 91 4.72 1.40 0.78
N ASP A 92 4.12 1.87 1.86
CA ASP A 92 4.13 1.16 3.16
C ASP A 92 2.98 1.67 4.04
N VAL A 93 2.65 0.90 5.06
CA VAL A 93 1.66 1.34 6.05
C VAL A 93 2.29 2.38 6.95
N ASN A 94 1.76 3.60 6.85
CA ASN A 94 2.19 4.70 7.68
C ASN A 94 1.77 4.49 9.14
N GLU A 95 2.62 4.90 10.06
CA GLU A 95 2.35 4.84 11.51
C GLU A 95 1.03 5.55 11.90
N THR A 96 0.62 6.56 11.13
CA THR A 96 -0.67 7.25 11.37
C THR A 96 -1.89 6.33 11.23
N PHE A 97 -1.80 5.30 10.38
CA PHE A 97 -2.89 4.33 10.18
C PHE A 97 -2.87 3.20 11.20
N LYS A 98 -1.77 3.05 11.95
CA LYS A 98 -1.65 2.03 12.98
C LYS A 98 -2.28 2.48 14.28
N GLU A 99 -2.83 1.53 15.00
CA GLU A 99 -3.25 1.72 16.37
C GLU A 99 -2.01 1.70 17.28
N THR A 100 -1.88 2.71 18.12
CA THR A 100 -0.83 2.78 19.13
C THR A 100 -1.45 2.40 20.46
N GLU A 101 -1.31 1.14 20.87
CA GLU A 101 -1.65 0.69 22.20
C GLU A 101 -0.35 0.59 23.04
N GLU A 102 -0.39 1.10 24.27
CA GLU A 102 0.62 0.76 25.26
C GLU A 102 0.31 -0.66 25.78
N THR A 103 0.96 -1.65 25.18
CA THR A 103 0.84 -3.05 25.61
C THR A 103 2.02 -3.46 26.47
N ASP A 104 1.77 -4.30 27.46
CA ASP A 104 2.82 -4.92 28.26
C ASP A 104 3.63 -5.93 27.43
N GLU A 105 4.76 -6.41 27.96
CA GLU A 105 5.65 -7.33 27.24
C GLU A 105 4.96 -8.66 26.92
N ALA A 106 4.07 -9.15 27.76
CA ALA A 106 3.34 -10.40 27.53
C ALA A 106 2.35 -10.27 26.36
N ALA A 107 1.64 -9.13 26.29
CA ALA A 107 0.74 -8.83 25.17
C ALA A 107 1.51 -8.69 23.85
N LYS A 108 2.67 -8.04 23.84
CA LYS A 108 3.55 -7.94 22.67
C LYS A 108 4.04 -9.31 22.18
N GLU A 109 4.39 -10.21 23.09
CA GLU A 109 4.80 -11.56 22.73
C GLU A 109 3.65 -12.37 22.12
N GLN A 110 2.43 -12.22 22.66
CA GLN A 110 1.24 -12.86 22.09
C GLN A 110 0.92 -12.31 20.71
N GLU A 111 0.94 -10.99 20.52
CA GLU A 111 0.73 -10.34 19.22
C GLU A 111 1.72 -10.84 18.17
N LYS A 112 2.99 -11.03 18.54
CA LYS A 112 4.01 -11.59 17.66
C LYS A 112 3.68 -13.03 17.25
N LYS A 113 3.27 -13.88 18.18
CA LYS A 113 2.86 -15.27 17.90
C LYS A 113 1.62 -15.32 17.00
N ASP A 114 0.65 -14.44 17.25
CA ASP A 114 -0.57 -14.32 16.44
C ASP A 114 -0.24 -13.85 15.02
N ALA A 115 0.68 -12.89 14.88
CA ALA A 115 1.15 -12.41 13.60
C ALA A 115 1.89 -13.51 12.79
N GLU A 116 2.76 -14.28 13.43
CA GLU A 116 3.44 -15.41 12.81
C GLU A 116 2.44 -16.47 12.35
N THR A 117 1.45 -16.81 13.21
CA THR A 117 0.38 -17.75 12.88
C THR A 117 -0.46 -17.29 11.69
N LEU A 118 -0.90 -16.03 11.69
CA LEU A 118 -1.65 -15.46 10.57
C LEU A 118 -0.84 -15.51 9.27
N ALA A 119 0.44 -15.12 9.32
CA ALA A 119 1.29 -15.16 8.14
C ALA A 119 1.43 -16.57 7.56
N GLU A 120 1.60 -17.59 8.40
CA GLU A 120 1.68 -18.99 7.97
C GLU A 120 0.36 -19.48 7.35
N VAL A 121 -0.78 -19.17 8.00
CA VAL A 121 -2.12 -19.57 7.51
C VAL A 121 -2.39 -18.96 6.13
N PHE A 122 -2.09 -17.67 5.94
CA PHE A 122 -2.28 -16.99 4.65
C PHE A 122 -1.33 -17.54 3.57
N LYS A 123 -0.04 -17.74 3.88
CA LYS A 123 0.91 -18.33 2.92
C LYS A 123 0.48 -19.71 2.45
N LYS A 124 0.06 -20.55 3.39
CA LYS A 124 -0.44 -21.90 3.11
C LYS A 124 -1.71 -21.87 2.24
N ALA A 125 -2.68 -21.02 2.58
CA ALA A 125 -3.92 -20.90 1.84
C ALA A 125 -3.70 -20.41 0.41
N ILE A 126 -2.81 -19.42 0.22
CA ILE A 126 -2.49 -18.85 -1.09
C ILE A 126 -1.57 -19.76 -1.92
N GLY A 127 -0.90 -20.72 -1.26
CA GLY A 127 0.06 -21.63 -1.90
C GLY A 127 1.36 -20.91 -2.34
N ASN A 128 1.77 -19.88 -1.59
CA ASN A 128 2.97 -19.11 -1.88
C ASN A 128 3.79 -18.86 -0.60
N ASP A 129 4.78 -19.72 -0.35
CA ASP A 129 5.66 -19.61 0.82
C ASP A 129 6.58 -18.38 0.77
N LYS A 130 6.78 -17.81 -0.43
CA LYS A 130 7.62 -16.61 -0.62
C LYS A 130 6.83 -15.30 -0.48
N LEU A 131 5.52 -15.38 -0.23
CA LEU A 131 4.71 -14.18 -0.04
C LEU A 131 5.19 -13.40 1.18
N ASN A 132 5.51 -12.14 1.00
CA ASN A 132 5.75 -11.24 2.13
C ASN A 132 4.42 -10.93 2.80
N VAL A 133 4.29 -11.30 4.07
CA VAL A 133 3.10 -11.03 4.88
C VAL A 133 3.53 -10.22 6.09
N LYS A 134 2.83 -9.12 6.32
CA LYS A 134 2.99 -8.24 7.47
C LYS A 134 1.65 -8.11 8.19
N VAL A 135 1.64 -8.30 9.49
CA VAL A 135 0.42 -8.14 10.30
C VAL A 135 0.54 -6.85 11.09
N GLU A 136 -0.46 -5.99 10.96
CA GLU A 136 -0.51 -4.69 11.61
C GLU A 136 -1.88 -4.49 12.25
N LYS A 137 -1.94 -3.72 13.32
CA LYS A 137 -3.21 -3.24 13.89
C LYS A 137 -3.55 -1.90 13.25
N LEU A 138 -4.55 -1.87 12.38
CA LEU A 138 -4.99 -0.65 11.72
C LEU A 138 -6.22 -0.07 12.44
N LYS A 139 -6.29 1.26 12.51
CA LYS A 139 -7.42 1.99 13.07
C LYS A 139 -8.74 1.73 12.33
N ASN A 140 -8.67 1.56 11.01
CA ASN A 140 -9.83 1.20 10.20
C ASN A 140 -10.08 -0.31 10.28
N GLU A 141 -10.95 -0.74 11.19
CA GLU A 141 -11.34 -2.15 11.35
C GLU A 141 -12.09 -2.73 10.15
N GLY A 142 -12.68 -1.87 9.30
CA GLY A 142 -13.37 -2.30 8.07
C GLY A 142 -12.43 -2.84 7.00
N LEU A 143 -11.15 -2.46 7.04
CA LEU A 143 -10.12 -2.93 6.11
C LEU A 143 -9.47 -4.21 6.65
N ALA A 144 -9.68 -5.35 5.97
CA ALA A 144 -9.12 -6.63 6.38
C ALA A 144 -7.68 -6.83 5.93
N SER A 145 -7.36 -6.40 4.72
CA SER A 145 -6.05 -6.60 4.10
C SER A 145 -5.79 -5.58 2.99
N MET A 146 -4.52 -5.34 2.68
CA MET A 146 -4.10 -4.48 1.58
C MET A 146 -2.74 -4.95 1.03
N ILE A 147 -2.43 -4.56 -0.21
CA ILE A 147 -1.11 -4.77 -0.79
C ILE A 147 -0.30 -3.49 -0.66
N THR A 148 0.96 -3.61 -0.24
CA THR A 148 1.93 -2.52 -0.30
C THR A 148 3.14 -2.93 -1.13
N VAL A 149 3.85 -1.94 -1.68
CA VAL A 149 5.09 -2.14 -2.43
C VAL A 149 6.10 -1.15 -1.90
N SER A 150 7.29 -1.60 -1.50
CA SER A 150 8.30 -0.68 -0.98
C SER A 150 8.63 0.42 -2.00
N GLU A 151 8.94 1.61 -1.50
CA GLU A 151 9.31 2.74 -2.35
C GLU A 151 10.52 2.42 -3.24
N GLU A 152 11.48 1.67 -2.71
CA GLU A 152 12.65 1.22 -3.46
C GLU A 152 12.28 0.30 -4.63
N SER A 153 11.45 -0.73 -4.38
CA SER A 153 10.97 -1.63 -5.42
C SER A 153 10.16 -0.88 -6.47
N ARG A 154 9.38 0.12 -6.06
CA ARG A 154 8.58 0.95 -6.96
C ARG A 154 9.45 1.82 -7.85
N ARG A 155 10.45 2.49 -7.29
CA ARG A 155 11.39 3.32 -8.07
C ARG A 155 12.20 2.48 -9.05
N MET A 156 12.58 1.27 -8.66
CA MET A 156 13.23 0.32 -9.55
C MET A 156 12.32 -0.05 -10.73
N GLN A 157 11.02 -0.33 -10.47
CA GLN A 157 10.04 -0.59 -11.53
C GLN A 157 9.88 0.59 -12.49
N ASP A 158 9.78 1.81 -11.97
CA ASP A 158 9.61 3.01 -12.78
C ASP A 158 10.84 3.23 -13.68
N MET A 159 12.04 3.02 -13.13
CA MET A 159 13.28 3.09 -13.89
C MET A 159 13.33 2.01 -14.99
N MET A 160 12.90 0.79 -14.67
CA MET A 160 12.84 -0.32 -15.65
C MET A 160 11.79 -0.09 -16.74
N LYS A 161 10.63 0.48 -16.41
CA LYS A 161 9.64 0.90 -17.40
C LYS A 161 10.21 1.94 -18.35
N MET A 162 10.93 2.92 -17.85
CA MET A 162 11.64 3.88 -18.72
C MET A 162 12.65 3.19 -19.63
N TYR A 163 13.43 2.25 -19.10
CA TYR A 163 14.43 1.51 -19.90
C TYR A 163 13.78 0.64 -20.95
N SER A 164 12.63 0.02 -20.68
CA SER A 164 11.88 -0.79 -21.65
C SER A 164 11.32 0.04 -22.81
N MET A 165 10.98 1.30 -22.59
CA MET A 165 10.58 2.23 -23.66
C MET A 165 11.72 2.51 -24.66
N TYR A 166 12.97 2.27 -24.28
CA TYR A 166 14.16 2.36 -25.13
C TYR A 166 14.63 1.01 -25.68
N GLY A 167 13.79 -0.07 -25.61
CA GLY A 167 14.07 -1.36 -26.23
C GLY A 167 14.64 -2.44 -25.31
N GLY A 168 14.69 -2.21 -23.99
CA GLY A 168 15.02 -3.22 -22.98
C GLY A 168 13.80 -4.06 -22.61
N GLY A 169 13.99 -5.36 -22.34
CA GLY A 169 12.89 -6.24 -21.91
C GLY A 169 12.32 -5.86 -20.54
N SER A 170 10.99 -5.78 -20.43
CA SER A 170 10.28 -5.27 -19.26
C SER A 170 9.97 -6.30 -18.15
N ASP A 171 10.21 -7.60 -18.38
CA ASP A 171 9.66 -8.67 -17.53
C ASP A 171 10.63 -9.19 -16.45
N MET A 172 11.76 -8.55 -16.22
CA MET A 172 12.83 -9.18 -15.43
C MET A 172 12.72 -9.03 -13.91
N PHE A 173 11.92 -8.09 -13.37
CA PHE A 173 11.80 -7.92 -11.90
C PHE A 173 10.38 -7.48 -11.50
N PRO A 174 9.52 -8.43 -11.05
CA PRO A 174 8.26 -8.07 -10.44
C PRO A 174 8.52 -7.25 -9.16
N ALA A 175 7.69 -6.25 -8.88
CA ALA A 175 7.77 -5.54 -7.61
C ALA A 175 7.57 -6.52 -6.46
N GLU A 176 8.35 -6.34 -5.42
CA GLU A 176 8.19 -7.08 -4.18
C GLU A 176 6.96 -6.54 -3.43
N GLU A 177 5.85 -7.26 -3.58
CA GLU A 177 4.60 -6.93 -2.92
C GLU A 177 4.57 -7.51 -1.50
N THR A 178 4.01 -6.76 -0.57
CA THR A 178 3.73 -7.22 0.79
C THR A 178 2.23 -7.24 1.02
N LEU A 179 1.69 -8.37 1.45
CA LEU A 179 0.33 -8.46 1.96
C LEU A 179 0.31 -7.98 3.40
N VAL A 180 -0.34 -6.85 3.64
CA VAL A 180 -0.59 -6.33 4.98
C VAL A 180 -1.94 -6.85 5.45
N ILE A 181 -1.99 -7.49 6.62
CA ILE A 181 -3.18 -8.07 7.24
C ILE A 181 -3.50 -7.25 8.48
N ASN A 182 -4.75 -6.82 8.60
CA ASN A 182 -5.21 -6.03 9.73
C ASN A 182 -5.72 -6.91 10.87
N ALA A 183 -4.93 -7.05 11.93
CA ALA A 183 -5.30 -7.83 13.11
C ALA A 183 -6.56 -7.33 13.84
N ASN A 184 -6.96 -6.06 13.63
CA ASN A 184 -8.17 -5.50 14.23
C ASN A 184 -9.46 -5.87 13.47
N ASN A 185 -9.34 -6.34 12.21
CA ASN A 185 -10.50 -6.72 11.41
C ASN A 185 -11.16 -8.01 11.92
N GLY A 186 -12.50 -8.03 11.95
CA GLY A 186 -13.28 -9.16 12.45
C GLY A 186 -13.06 -10.48 11.68
N LEU A 187 -12.89 -10.43 10.34
CA LEU A 187 -12.61 -11.63 9.55
C LEU A 187 -11.21 -12.17 9.82
N VAL A 188 -10.24 -11.30 10.04
CA VAL A 188 -8.87 -11.71 10.41
C VAL A 188 -8.83 -12.35 11.80
N LYS A 189 -9.57 -11.78 12.77
CA LYS A 189 -9.74 -12.38 14.09
C LYS A 189 -10.40 -13.77 13.99
N TYR A 190 -11.38 -13.93 13.10
CA TYR A 190 -12.00 -15.22 12.83
C TYR A 190 -10.98 -16.22 12.25
N VAL A 191 -10.14 -15.81 11.28
CA VAL A 191 -9.07 -16.66 10.72
C VAL A 191 -8.13 -17.14 11.82
N LEU A 192 -7.68 -16.24 12.71
CA LEU A 192 -6.78 -16.59 13.80
C LEU A 192 -7.42 -17.61 14.76
N ALA A 193 -8.68 -17.40 15.13
CA ALA A 193 -9.42 -18.30 16.03
C ALA A 193 -9.73 -19.66 15.40
N ASN A 194 -9.82 -19.75 14.07
CA ASN A 194 -10.21 -20.95 13.31
C ASN A 194 -9.12 -21.35 12.29
N LYS A 195 -7.85 -21.25 12.65
CA LYS A 195 -6.71 -21.48 11.75
C LYS A 195 -6.72 -22.82 11.02
N ASP A 196 -7.26 -23.86 11.65
CA ASP A 196 -7.38 -25.22 11.12
C ASP A 196 -8.78 -25.51 10.57
N GLY A 197 -9.64 -24.50 10.47
CA GLY A 197 -11.02 -24.61 9.99
C GLY A 197 -11.08 -24.91 8.49
N GLU A 198 -12.06 -25.71 8.08
CA GLU A 198 -12.25 -26.12 6.67
C GLU A 198 -12.46 -24.91 5.73
N LYS A 199 -13.12 -23.85 6.19
CA LYS A 199 -13.39 -22.64 5.41
C LYS A 199 -12.28 -21.57 5.48
N THR A 200 -11.32 -21.73 6.37
CA THR A 200 -10.25 -20.74 6.58
C THR A 200 -9.40 -20.50 5.32
N PRO A 201 -8.99 -21.53 4.56
CA PRO A 201 -8.25 -21.29 3.32
C PRO A 201 -9.03 -20.45 2.31
N MET A 202 -10.31 -20.75 2.14
CA MET A 202 -11.21 -20.02 1.24
C MET A 202 -11.31 -18.53 1.64
N LEU A 203 -11.44 -18.24 2.93
CA LEU A 203 -11.50 -16.87 3.44
C LEU A 203 -10.17 -16.13 3.25
N CYS A 204 -9.05 -16.77 3.53
CA CYS A 204 -7.72 -16.17 3.31
C CYS A 204 -7.48 -15.83 1.83
N GLU A 205 -7.84 -16.74 0.91
CA GLU A 205 -7.76 -16.46 -0.53
C GLU A 205 -8.67 -15.30 -0.94
N GLN A 206 -9.89 -15.22 -0.37
CA GLN A 206 -10.83 -14.14 -0.65
C GLN A 206 -10.26 -12.79 -0.21
N LEU A 207 -9.73 -12.70 1.01
CA LEU A 207 -9.13 -11.48 1.53
C LEU A 207 -7.89 -11.06 0.73
N TYR A 208 -7.06 -12.02 0.33
CA TYR A 208 -5.90 -11.75 -0.52
C TYR A 208 -6.32 -11.20 -1.90
N ASP A 209 -7.30 -11.82 -2.55
CA ASP A 209 -7.76 -11.38 -3.87
C ASP A 209 -8.44 -10.01 -3.81
N LEU A 210 -9.18 -9.70 -2.75
CA LEU A 210 -9.74 -8.36 -2.51
C LEU A 210 -8.61 -7.31 -2.37
N ALA A 211 -7.56 -7.62 -1.61
CA ALA A 211 -6.41 -6.73 -1.48
C ALA A 211 -5.69 -6.52 -2.82
N LYS A 212 -5.54 -7.58 -3.61
CA LYS A 212 -4.96 -7.51 -4.96
C LYS A 212 -5.81 -6.65 -5.91
N LEU A 213 -7.13 -6.82 -5.89
CA LEU A 213 -8.06 -6.02 -6.72
C LEU A 213 -8.06 -4.54 -6.36
N ALA A 214 -7.88 -4.22 -5.08
CA ALA A 214 -7.78 -2.85 -4.61
C ALA A 214 -6.44 -2.17 -4.98
N HIS A 215 -5.42 -2.97 -5.29
CA HIS A 215 -4.08 -2.49 -5.68
C HIS A 215 -3.87 -2.51 -7.21
N GLY A 216 -4.56 -3.41 -7.92
CA GLY A 216 -4.40 -3.61 -9.36
C GLY A 216 -5.39 -4.63 -9.92
N SER A 217 -4.95 -5.46 -10.84
CA SER A 217 -5.78 -6.51 -11.47
C SER A 217 -5.36 -7.91 -11.03
N LEU A 218 -6.31 -8.84 -11.02
CA LEU A 218 -6.04 -10.27 -10.91
C LEU A 218 -5.71 -10.86 -12.28
N SER A 219 -4.91 -11.94 -12.30
CA SER A 219 -4.78 -12.75 -13.51
C SER A 219 -6.14 -13.35 -13.89
N PRO A 220 -6.37 -13.68 -15.19
CA PRO A 220 -7.65 -14.27 -15.63
C PRO A 220 -8.04 -15.52 -14.84
N GLU A 221 -7.08 -16.39 -14.51
CA GLU A 221 -7.33 -17.59 -13.72
C GLU A 221 -7.74 -17.27 -12.30
N ARG A 222 -7.06 -16.31 -11.65
CA ARG A 222 -7.43 -15.88 -10.29
C ARG A 222 -8.77 -15.18 -10.25
N MET A 223 -9.08 -14.36 -11.26
CA MET A 223 -10.38 -13.69 -11.38
C MET A 223 -11.51 -14.71 -11.48
N THR A 224 -11.34 -15.77 -12.28
CA THR A 224 -12.34 -16.84 -12.38
C THR A 224 -12.57 -17.53 -11.04
N LYS A 225 -11.51 -17.87 -10.32
CA LYS A 225 -11.60 -18.47 -8.98
C LYS A 225 -12.24 -17.52 -7.96
N PHE A 226 -11.88 -16.24 -8.01
CA PHE A 226 -12.45 -15.20 -7.15
C PHE A 226 -13.96 -15.07 -7.34
N ILE A 227 -14.45 -15.04 -8.59
CA ILE A 227 -15.89 -14.95 -8.90
C ILE A 227 -16.62 -16.20 -8.40
N ALA A 228 -16.10 -17.40 -8.66
CA ALA A 228 -16.69 -18.65 -8.20
C ALA A 228 -16.80 -18.70 -6.67
N ARG A 229 -15.71 -18.38 -5.98
CA ARG A 229 -15.65 -18.36 -4.51
C ARG A 229 -16.57 -17.29 -3.90
N SER A 230 -16.63 -16.09 -4.50
CA SER A 230 -17.55 -15.05 -4.07
C SER A 230 -19.01 -15.50 -4.18
N SER A 231 -19.35 -16.22 -5.26
CA SER A 231 -20.69 -16.77 -5.46
C SER A 231 -21.00 -17.86 -4.42
N GLU A 232 -20.03 -18.70 -4.06
CA GLU A 232 -20.19 -19.74 -3.02
C GLU A 232 -20.43 -19.12 -1.65
N ILE A 233 -19.64 -18.12 -1.26
CA ILE A 233 -19.83 -17.39 0.00
C ILE A 233 -21.23 -16.77 0.07
N MET A 234 -21.69 -16.13 -1.01
CA MET A 234 -23.04 -15.55 -1.04
C MET A 234 -24.14 -16.61 -0.93
N LYS A 235 -23.99 -17.77 -1.58
CA LYS A 235 -24.97 -18.87 -1.47
C LYS A 235 -25.07 -19.38 -0.04
N GLU A 236 -23.95 -19.57 0.64
CA GLU A 236 -23.93 -20.02 2.03
C GLU A 236 -24.63 -19.02 2.96
N GLU A 237 -24.39 -17.71 2.77
CA GLU A 237 -24.98 -16.65 3.58
C GLU A 237 -26.50 -16.55 3.38
N TYR A 238 -26.98 -16.70 2.15
CA TYR A 238 -28.39 -16.54 1.82
C TYR A 238 -29.17 -17.86 1.68
N GLY A 239 -28.54 -19.01 1.91
CA GLY A 239 -29.18 -20.32 1.88
C GLY A 239 -29.70 -20.71 0.50
N ALA A 240 -29.05 -20.26 -0.59
CA ALA A 240 -29.49 -20.47 -1.97
C ALA A 240 -28.83 -21.70 -2.61
#